data_26de5d874a2851915f636e68c8fefd15
#
_entry.id   26de5d874a2851915f636e68c8fefd15
#
_cell.length_a   1.000
_cell.length_b   1.000
_cell.length_c   1.000
_cell.angle_alpha   90.00
_cell.angle_beta   90.00
_cell.angle_gamma   90.00
#
_symmetry.space_group_name_H-M   'P 1'
#
loop_
_entity.id
_entity.type
_entity.pdbx_description
1 polymer ?
#
loop_
_entity_poly.entity_id
_entity_poly.type
_entity_poly.pdbx_seq_one_letter_code
_entity_poly.pdbx_strand_id
1 'polypeptide(L)'
;MQVDNIPVLLLTGYLGSGKTTLLNRILTNRRGIRFAVIVNDIGEVNIDAELIQKGGVVAQQEDSLVALQNGCICCSLKMDLVEQLRDLCAQQCFDYIVIEASGICEPTPIAQTIASYPSMVPVSSVPIPQLDAVVTVVDALRLRDEFAAGDDLQRHHLQEEDIAALVVEQIEFCNLILLNKVSEVSAEEREHIRAILRAIQPKSKIIDCNYCDVPFSEILDTELFDFEQVATSATWIQKIEGDVEEEHHHHHEHHHHVHNHGEHCHCHEHHHDEHECDDPHCCCHHHHHNHGDEYGITTFVYYRRQPMSLNRFDEFVARHWNKNIIRCKGMCYFEEEYDMCYLFEQAGKQFNLKQAGTFYATMPQEELMQMMAQDPMLQRDWDEHYGDRMQKLVFIGQHLDRHAIEQALDACLV
;
A
#
# COMPACT_ATOMS: atom_id res chain seq x y z
N MET A 1 -28.27 20.53 -14.80
CA MET A 1 -26.95 21.22 -14.83
C MET A 1 -25.95 20.18 -14.37
N GLN A 2 -24.96 19.91 -15.18
CA GLN A 2 -23.86 19.04 -14.78
C GLN A 2 -23.07 19.82 -13.72
N VAL A 3 -22.93 19.28 -12.53
CA VAL A 3 -22.12 19.91 -11.48
C VAL A 3 -20.69 19.61 -11.87
N ASP A 4 -19.89 20.63 -12.09
CA ASP A 4 -18.47 20.44 -12.41
C ASP A 4 -17.75 19.90 -11.17
N ASN A 5 -16.89 18.91 -11.35
CA ASN A 5 -16.06 18.39 -10.28
C ASN A 5 -14.77 19.22 -10.20
N ILE A 6 -14.26 19.43 -8.96
CA ILE A 6 -12.93 20.01 -8.75
C ILE A 6 -11.97 18.85 -8.43
N PRO A 7 -10.94 18.61 -9.25
CA PRO A 7 -9.95 17.58 -8.97
C PRO A 7 -9.14 17.89 -7.71
N VAL A 8 -8.83 16.84 -6.95
CA VAL A 8 -8.09 16.88 -5.69
C VAL A 8 -6.87 15.99 -5.77
N LEU A 9 -5.69 16.53 -5.58
CA LEU A 9 -4.45 15.80 -5.36
C LEU A 9 -4.25 15.58 -3.86
N LEU A 10 -4.17 14.34 -3.43
CA LEU A 10 -3.71 14.00 -2.09
C LEU A 10 -2.21 13.70 -2.12
N LEU A 11 -1.43 14.56 -1.49
CA LEU A 11 0.02 14.46 -1.42
C LEU A 11 0.42 13.87 -0.07
N THR A 12 1.09 12.73 -0.09
CA THR A 12 1.54 11.99 1.08
C THR A 12 3.04 11.70 1.01
N GLY A 13 3.57 11.11 2.05
CA GLY A 13 4.99 10.77 2.17
C GLY A 13 5.55 11.23 3.50
N TYR A 14 6.59 10.56 3.95
CA TYR A 14 7.17 10.81 5.26
C TYR A 14 7.87 12.18 5.39
N LEU A 15 8.16 12.59 6.62
CA LEU A 15 8.86 13.84 6.92
C LEU A 15 10.20 13.93 6.17
N GLY A 16 10.46 15.06 5.50
CA GLY A 16 11.68 15.29 4.74
C GLY A 16 11.76 14.59 3.38
N SER A 17 10.74 13.85 2.95
CA SER A 17 10.72 13.17 1.63
C SER A 17 10.68 14.14 0.45
N GLY A 18 10.15 15.37 0.65
CA GLY A 18 10.08 16.39 -0.38
C GLY A 18 8.67 16.85 -0.74
N LYS A 19 7.63 16.53 0.08
CA LYS A 19 6.24 16.95 -0.15
C LYS A 19 6.11 18.45 -0.37
N THR A 20 6.61 19.24 0.57
CA THR A 20 6.60 20.72 0.49
C THR A 20 7.38 21.24 -0.72
N THR A 21 8.45 20.54 -1.13
CA THR A 21 9.19 20.86 -2.37
C THR A 21 8.31 20.65 -3.60
N LEU A 22 7.56 19.52 -3.65
CA LEU A 22 6.61 19.26 -4.74
C LEU A 22 5.49 20.29 -4.75
N LEU A 23 4.91 20.58 -3.58
CA LEU A 23 3.85 21.57 -3.44
C LEU A 23 4.31 22.95 -3.94
N ASN A 24 5.49 23.40 -3.54
CA ASN A 24 6.05 24.66 -4.02
C ASN A 24 6.25 24.67 -5.54
N ARG A 25 6.68 23.55 -6.13
CA ARG A 25 6.77 23.43 -7.59
C ARG A 25 5.41 23.53 -8.28
N ILE A 26 4.39 22.85 -7.74
CA ILE A 26 3.02 22.94 -8.25
C ILE A 26 2.53 24.39 -8.22
N LEU A 27 2.73 25.09 -7.11
CA LEU A 27 2.30 26.47 -6.93
C LEU A 27 3.07 27.48 -7.78
N THR A 28 4.33 27.19 -8.12
CA THR A 28 5.13 28.03 -9.04
C THR A 28 4.80 27.80 -10.51
N ASN A 29 3.90 26.89 -10.79
CA ASN A 29 3.49 26.56 -12.14
C ASN A 29 2.85 27.77 -12.85
N ARG A 30 3.30 28.04 -14.07
CA ARG A 30 2.82 29.13 -14.90
C ARG A 30 1.70 28.76 -15.88
N ARG A 31 1.00 27.66 -15.64
CA ARG A 31 -0.07 27.16 -16.54
C ARG A 31 -1.41 27.88 -16.36
N GLY A 32 -1.51 28.83 -15.41
CA GLY A 32 -2.73 29.56 -15.16
C GLY A 32 -3.80 28.78 -14.38
N ILE A 33 -3.45 27.65 -13.77
CA ILE A 33 -4.33 26.88 -12.90
C ILE A 33 -4.39 27.57 -11.54
N ARG A 34 -5.59 27.79 -11.04
CA ARG A 34 -5.83 28.39 -9.71
C ARG A 34 -5.93 27.27 -8.68
N PHE A 35 -4.92 27.15 -7.85
CA PHE A 35 -4.86 26.11 -6.82
C PHE A 35 -5.42 26.60 -5.50
N ALA A 36 -6.24 25.75 -4.84
CA ALA A 36 -6.46 25.82 -3.41
C ALA A 36 -5.56 24.79 -2.72
N VAL A 37 -4.98 25.15 -1.58
CA VAL A 37 -4.08 24.26 -0.83
C VAL A 37 -4.58 24.10 0.60
N ILE A 38 -4.72 22.84 1.02
CA ILE A 38 -4.92 22.47 2.42
C ILE A 38 -3.63 21.85 2.91
N VAL A 39 -2.97 22.49 3.87
CA VAL A 39 -1.77 21.95 4.53
C VAL A 39 -2.15 21.45 5.90
N ASN A 40 -1.86 20.18 6.16
CA ASN A 40 -2.13 19.54 7.42
C ASN A 40 -0.82 19.28 8.17
N ASP A 41 -0.45 20.20 9.06
CA ASP A 41 0.72 20.01 9.91
C ASP A 41 0.32 19.83 11.39
N ILE A 42 0.99 18.85 12.04
CA ILE A 42 0.83 18.57 13.46
C ILE A 42 1.88 19.40 14.21
N GLY A 43 1.57 20.63 14.54
CA GLY A 43 2.48 21.43 15.33
C GLY A 43 1.94 22.83 15.66
N GLU A 44 2.37 23.40 16.79
CA GLU A 44 2.06 24.79 17.21
C GLU A 44 2.66 25.84 16.26
N VAL A 45 3.57 25.45 15.37
CA VAL A 45 4.20 26.32 14.37
C VAL A 45 4.08 25.64 13.00
N ASN A 46 3.27 26.22 12.14
CA ASN A 46 3.08 25.74 10.77
C ASN A 46 4.31 26.13 9.92
N ILE A 47 5.39 25.36 10.09
CA ILE A 47 6.69 25.60 9.42
C ILE A 47 6.51 25.52 7.91
N ASP A 48 5.68 24.62 7.43
CA ASP A 48 5.46 24.41 5.99
C ASP A 48 4.66 25.56 5.38
N ALA A 49 3.62 26.06 6.05
CA ALA A 49 2.89 27.25 5.60
C ALA A 49 3.78 28.52 5.63
N GLU A 50 4.66 28.67 6.63
CA GLU A 50 5.64 29.75 6.65
C GLU A 50 6.69 29.63 5.53
N LEU A 51 7.14 28.41 5.20
CA LEU A 51 8.06 28.16 4.10
C LEU A 51 7.41 28.46 2.75
N ILE A 52 6.14 28.10 2.57
CA ILE A 52 5.36 28.45 1.38
C ILE A 52 5.23 29.96 1.25
N GLN A 53 4.91 30.67 2.33
CA GLN A 53 4.82 32.15 2.35
C GLN A 53 6.18 32.83 2.18
N LYS A 54 7.24 32.32 2.82
CA LYS A 54 8.60 32.90 2.74
C LYS A 54 9.33 32.55 1.45
N GLY A 55 8.92 31.51 0.73
CA GLY A 55 9.48 31.11 -0.57
C GLY A 55 9.25 32.17 -1.70
N GLY A 56 8.59 33.29 -1.40
CA GLY A 56 8.46 34.41 -2.30
C GLY A 56 7.50 34.24 -3.48
N VAL A 57 6.79 33.13 -3.54
CA VAL A 57 5.88 32.79 -4.65
C VAL A 57 4.50 33.40 -4.48
N VAL A 58 4.12 33.69 -3.24
CA VAL A 58 2.76 34.16 -2.87
C VAL A 58 2.62 35.71 -2.89
N ALA A 59 3.71 36.45 -3.04
CA ALA A 59 3.71 37.91 -2.79
C ALA A 59 3.15 38.79 -3.91
N GLN A 60 2.71 38.25 -5.06
CA GLN A 60 2.33 39.13 -6.19
C GLN A 60 1.04 38.77 -6.95
N GLN A 61 0.25 37.79 -6.57
CA GLN A 61 -1.10 37.60 -7.12
C GLN A 61 -2.06 37.22 -6.00
N GLU A 62 -2.90 38.15 -5.60
CA GLU A 62 -3.81 38.06 -4.44
C GLU A 62 -4.93 37.02 -4.54
N ASP A 63 -5.05 36.28 -5.63
CA ASP A 63 -6.26 35.47 -5.92
C ASP A 63 -6.06 33.97 -6.00
N SER A 64 -4.87 33.41 -5.74
CA SER A 64 -4.63 31.99 -6.11
C SER A 64 -4.23 31.04 -4.98
N LEU A 65 -4.10 31.48 -3.75
CA LEU A 65 -3.71 30.64 -2.63
C LEU A 65 -4.53 30.94 -1.38
N VAL A 66 -5.35 29.98 -0.95
CA VAL A 66 -5.93 29.96 0.40
C VAL A 66 -5.25 28.85 1.19
N ALA A 67 -4.27 29.20 2.01
CA ALA A 67 -3.70 28.28 2.99
C ALA A 67 -4.62 28.26 4.21
N LEU A 68 -5.33 27.19 4.42
CA LEU A 68 -6.15 26.98 5.61
C LEU A 68 -5.30 26.31 6.69
N GLN A 69 -5.10 27.03 7.79
CA GLN A 69 -4.33 26.58 8.94
C GLN A 69 -5.30 26.07 10.01
N ASN A 70 -5.56 24.78 10.04
CA ASN A 70 -6.23 24.18 11.18
C ASN A 70 -5.59 22.83 11.50
N GLY A 71 -5.34 22.61 12.78
CA GLY A 71 -4.58 21.47 13.33
C GLY A 71 -4.91 20.08 12.80
N CYS A 72 -4.24 19.11 13.36
CA CYS A 72 -4.14 17.70 13.01
C CYS A 72 -5.41 16.99 12.50
N ILE A 73 -5.38 16.43 11.28
CA ILE A 73 -6.50 15.67 10.65
C ILE A 73 -6.73 14.25 11.26
N CYS A 74 -6.10 13.88 12.36
CA CYS A 74 -6.05 12.46 12.76
C CYS A 74 -7.29 11.87 13.47
N CYS A 75 -8.12 12.55 14.20
CA CYS A 75 -9.23 11.91 14.93
C CYS A 75 -10.54 12.71 15.10
N SER A 76 -10.54 14.04 15.12
CA SER A 76 -11.76 14.86 15.20
C SER A 76 -12.17 15.49 13.86
N LEU A 77 -11.48 15.23 12.80
CA LEU A 77 -11.17 16.07 11.66
C LEU A 77 -11.86 15.69 10.35
N LYS A 78 -12.61 14.59 10.33
CA LYS A 78 -13.41 14.24 9.15
C LYS A 78 -14.38 15.37 8.82
N MET A 79 -15.01 15.95 9.82
CA MET A 79 -15.96 17.06 9.63
C MET A 79 -15.25 18.37 9.29
N ASP A 80 -14.09 18.64 9.88
CA ASP A 80 -13.30 19.84 9.59
C ASP A 80 -12.81 19.85 8.14
N LEU A 81 -12.33 18.70 7.64
CA LEU A 81 -11.95 18.57 6.22
C LEU A 81 -13.15 18.75 5.28
N VAL A 82 -14.30 18.17 5.61
CA VAL A 82 -15.54 18.33 4.84
C VAL A 82 -15.97 19.80 4.80
N GLU A 83 -15.89 20.52 5.93
CA GLU A 83 -16.22 21.96 6.00
C GLU A 83 -15.23 22.79 5.17
N GLN A 84 -13.93 22.53 5.27
CA GLN A 84 -12.92 23.23 4.48
C GLN A 84 -13.12 23.01 2.98
N LEU A 85 -13.35 21.75 2.56
CA LEU A 85 -13.64 21.43 1.16
C LEU A 85 -14.89 22.14 0.66
N ARG A 86 -15.96 22.15 1.49
CA ARG A 86 -17.20 22.85 1.16
C ARG A 86 -16.96 24.35 0.96
N ASP A 87 -16.23 24.97 1.86
CA ASP A 87 -15.96 26.41 1.83
C ASP A 87 -15.07 26.80 0.62
N LEU A 88 -14.10 25.96 0.24
CA LEU A 88 -13.31 26.13 -0.97
C LEU A 88 -14.15 25.97 -2.24
N CYS A 89 -14.95 24.92 -2.32
CA CYS A 89 -15.83 24.69 -3.46
C CYS A 89 -16.88 25.80 -3.63
N ALA A 90 -17.38 26.35 -2.52
CA ALA A 90 -18.37 27.45 -2.55
C ALA A 90 -17.80 28.74 -3.14
N GLN A 91 -16.51 28.97 -3.07
CA GLN A 91 -15.85 30.16 -3.65
C GLN A 91 -15.85 30.14 -5.19
N GLN A 92 -15.94 28.97 -5.82
CA GLN A 92 -15.99 28.78 -7.30
C GLN A 92 -14.85 29.51 -8.05
N CYS A 93 -13.72 29.73 -7.39
CA CYS A 93 -12.58 30.46 -7.95
C CYS A 93 -11.35 29.58 -8.17
N PHE A 94 -11.39 28.29 -7.77
CA PHE A 94 -10.29 27.35 -7.88
C PHE A 94 -10.57 26.32 -8.96
N ASP A 95 -9.52 25.92 -9.67
CA ASP A 95 -9.57 24.90 -10.72
C ASP A 95 -9.09 23.54 -10.20
N TYR A 96 -8.30 23.54 -9.12
CA TYR A 96 -7.68 22.34 -8.56
C TYR A 96 -7.40 22.50 -7.06
N ILE A 97 -7.57 21.45 -6.29
CA ILE A 97 -7.26 21.42 -4.85
C ILE A 97 -6.07 20.51 -4.61
N VAL A 98 -5.10 20.94 -3.81
CA VAL A 98 -3.98 20.11 -3.34
C VAL A 98 -4.07 19.99 -1.83
N ILE A 99 -4.09 18.76 -1.32
CA ILE A 99 -4.07 18.48 0.10
C ILE A 99 -2.71 17.86 0.44
N GLU A 100 -1.90 18.56 1.21
CA GLU A 100 -0.67 18.01 1.77
C GLU A 100 -0.98 17.37 3.12
N ALA A 101 -0.92 16.04 3.17
CA ALA A 101 -1.05 15.29 4.42
C ALA A 101 0.22 15.42 5.27
N SER A 102 0.07 15.43 6.59
CA SER A 102 1.21 15.36 7.50
C SER A 102 2.09 14.14 7.20
N GLY A 103 3.40 14.28 7.36
CA GLY A 103 4.35 13.19 7.14
C GLY A 103 4.14 11.97 8.04
N ILE A 104 3.30 12.10 9.07
CA ILE A 104 2.93 11.02 10.00
C ILE A 104 1.45 10.62 9.90
N CYS A 105 0.78 10.98 8.81
CA CYS A 105 -0.64 10.68 8.57
C CYS A 105 -0.81 9.45 7.68
N GLU A 106 -1.81 8.63 8.01
CA GLU A 106 -2.33 7.60 7.10
C GLU A 106 -3.16 8.25 5.99
N PRO A 107 -2.95 7.93 4.71
CA PRO A 107 -3.69 8.54 3.61
C PRO A 107 -5.14 8.06 3.51
N THR A 108 -5.43 6.83 3.92
CA THR A 108 -6.73 6.18 3.75
C THR A 108 -7.91 6.96 4.35
N PRO A 109 -7.87 7.47 5.61
CA PRO A 109 -8.97 8.22 6.19
C PRO A 109 -9.28 9.53 5.45
N ILE A 110 -8.25 10.19 4.92
CA ILE A 110 -8.40 11.42 4.14
C ILE A 110 -9.10 11.11 2.81
N ALA A 111 -8.59 10.11 2.10
CA ALA A 111 -9.16 9.67 0.82
C ALA A 111 -10.62 9.21 0.97
N GLN A 112 -10.94 8.44 2.02
CA GLN A 112 -12.32 8.02 2.33
C GLN A 112 -13.24 9.21 2.59
N THR A 113 -12.74 10.23 3.29
CA THR A 113 -13.52 11.44 3.58
C THR A 113 -13.86 12.17 2.29
N ILE A 114 -12.90 12.34 1.39
CA ILE A 114 -13.12 13.00 0.09
C ILE A 114 -14.05 12.17 -0.80
N ALA A 115 -13.84 10.85 -0.89
CA ALA A 115 -14.68 9.94 -1.67
C ALA A 115 -16.13 9.90 -1.16
N SER A 116 -16.32 10.03 0.17
CA SER A 116 -17.65 10.05 0.80
C SER A 116 -18.31 11.44 0.79
N TYR A 117 -17.61 12.49 0.38
CA TYR A 117 -18.10 13.88 0.41
C TYR A 117 -19.47 14.06 -0.24
N PRO A 118 -19.76 13.49 -1.45
CA PRO A 118 -21.07 13.64 -2.08
C PRO A 118 -22.25 13.11 -1.25
N SER A 119 -22.00 12.12 -0.38
CA SER A 119 -23.03 11.56 0.50
C SER A 119 -23.23 12.35 1.80
N MET A 120 -22.27 13.19 2.17
CA MET A 120 -22.27 13.96 3.41
C MET A 120 -22.83 15.37 3.22
N VAL A 121 -22.75 15.91 2.02
CA VAL A 121 -23.15 17.28 1.71
C VAL A 121 -24.38 17.25 0.80
N PRO A 122 -25.45 18.02 1.09
CA PRO A 122 -26.63 18.08 0.24
C PRO A 122 -26.25 18.51 -1.19
N VAL A 123 -26.91 17.91 -2.18
CA VAL A 123 -26.72 18.27 -3.58
C VAL A 123 -27.01 19.77 -3.75
N SER A 124 -25.99 20.53 -4.10
CA SER A 124 -26.06 21.97 -4.35
C SER A 124 -25.50 22.27 -5.73
N SER A 125 -25.63 23.51 -6.18
CA SER A 125 -24.98 23.99 -7.43
C SER A 125 -23.48 24.27 -7.26
N VAL A 126 -22.88 23.81 -6.17
CA VAL A 126 -21.46 23.98 -5.86
C VAL A 126 -20.69 22.80 -6.41
N PRO A 127 -19.51 23.01 -7.01
CA PRO A 127 -18.64 21.93 -7.48
C PRO A 127 -18.32 20.92 -6.38
N ILE A 128 -18.12 19.66 -6.77
CA ILE A 128 -17.84 18.55 -5.85
C ILE A 128 -16.35 18.22 -5.92
N PRO A 129 -15.63 18.16 -4.78
CA PRO A 129 -14.23 17.72 -4.77
C PRO A 129 -14.18 16.22 -5.13
N GLN A 130 -13.31 15.87 -6.07
CA GLN A 130 -13.09 14.49 -6.52
C GLN A 130 -11.60 14.20 -6.54
N LEU A 131 -11.19 13.11 -5.90
CA LEU A 131 -9.80 12.67 -5.95
C LEU A 131 -9.36 12.36 -7.39
N ASP A 132 -8.29 13.03 -7.82
CA ASP A 132 -7.59 12.78 -9.08
C ASP A 132 -6.52 11.71 -8.90
N ALA A 133 -5.67 11.87 -7.87
CA ALA A 133 -4.64 10.91 -7.52
C ALA A 133 -4.23 11.02 -6.04
N VAL A 134 -3.67 9.92 -5.53
CA VAL A 134 -2.87 9.88 -4.30
C VAL A 134 -1.40 9.72 -4.70
N VAL A 135 -0.60 10.75 -4.43
CA VAL A 135 0.84 10.79 -4.74
C VAL A 135 1.64 10.65 -3.46
N THR A 136 2.45 9.61 -3.38
CA THR A 136 3.37 9.39 -2.26
C THR A 136 4.79 9.76 -2.66
N VAL A 137 5.39 10.71 -1.95
CA VAL A 137 6.80 11.07 -2.13
C VAL A 137 7.65 10.21 -1.20
N VAL A 138 8.55 9.42 -1.79
CA VAL A 138 9.44 8.51 -1.10
C VAL A 138 10.89 8.99 -1.23
N ASP A 139 11.59 9.07 -0.12
CA ASP A 139 13.01 9.41 -0.05
C ASP A 139 13.85 8.14 -0.30
N ALA A 140 14.56 8.10 -1.44
CA ALA A 140 15.36 6.95 -1.84
C ALA A 140 16.47 6.63 -0.83
N LEU A 141 17.16 7.67 -0.32
CA LEU A 141 18.24 7.49 0.64
C LEU A 141 17.73 6.88 1.95
N ARG A 142 16.60 7.41 2.44
CA ARG A 142 15.99 6.90 3.66
C ARG A 142 15.48 5.48 3.50
N LEU A 143 14.83 5.17 2.38
CA LEU A 143 14.30 3.82 2.13
C LEU A 143 15.43 2.79 2.04
N ARG A 144 16.57 3.18 1.43
CA ARG A 144 17.78 2.36 1.46
C ARG A 144 18.20 2.05 2.90
N ASP A 145 18.29 3.06 3.75
CA ASP A 145 18.81 2.92 5.11
C ASP A 145 17.83 2.13 6.01
N GLU A 146 16.53 2.24 5.79
CA GLU A 146 15.49 1.49 6.52
C GLU A 146 15.41 0.01 6.10
N PHE A 147 15.61 -0.29 4.81
CA PHE A 147 15.49 -1.64 4.26
C PHE A 147 16.84 -2.25 3.82
N ALA A 148 17.96 -1.55 4.00
CA ALA A 148 19.28 -2.11 3.78
C ALA A 148 19.60 -3.15 4.85
N ALA A 149 19.67 -4.38 4.42
CA ALA A 149 20.11 -5.60 5.07
C ALA A 149 20.73 -5.42 6.47
N GLY A 150 19.91 -5.54 7.51
CA GLY A 150 20.27 -6.21 8.78
C GLY A 150 21.38 -5.67 9.67
N ASP A 151 22.33 -4.91 9.20
CA ASP A 151 23.53 -4.58 9.95
C ASP A 151 23.45 -3.27 10.76
N ASP A 152 22.54 -2.36 10.45
CA ASP A 152 22.43 -1.04 11.11
C ASP A 152 21.23 -0.89 12.09
N LEU A 153 20.46 -1.94 12.33
CA LEU A 153 19.32 -1.95 13.25
C LEU A 153 19.69 -1.86 14.75
N GLN A 154 20.95 -1.58 15.09
CA GLN A 154 21.40 -1.43 16.48
C GLN A 154 21.37 0.01 17.01
N ARG A 155 20.86 0.99 16.25
CA ARG A 155 20.72 2.36 16.75
C ARG A 155 19.45 2.50 17.56
N HIS A 156 19.65 2.60 18.88
CA HIS A 156 18.62 2.84 19.89
C HIS A 156 18.03 4.25 19.79
N HIS A 157 16.88 4.41 19.12
CA HIS A 157 15.97 5.52 19.39
C HIS A 157 14.53 5.06 19.21
N LEU A 158 13.75 5.09 20.29
CA LEU A 158 12.34 4.68 20.42
C LEU A 158 11.34 5.45 19.50
N GLN A 159 11.79 6.45 18.74
CA GLN A 159 10.97 7.25 17.83
C GLN A 159 11.09 6.84 16.36
N GLU A 160 12.07 6.03 15.98
CA GLU A 160 12.27 5.58 14.60
C GLU A 160 11.43 4.33 14.26
N GLU A 161 10.93 3.62 15.25
CA GLU A 161 10.19 2.36 15.06
C GLU A 161 8.79 2.58 14.47
N ASP A 162 8.15 3.74 14.75
CA ASP A 162 6.83 4.11 14.19
C ASP A 162 6.87 4.45 12.69
N ILE A 163 8.05 4.74 12.16
CA ILE A 163 8.26 5.33 10.85
C ILE A 163 8.10 4.31 9.73
N ALA A 164 8.67 3.12 9.89
CA ALA A 164 8.66 2.10 8.84
C ALA A 164 7.23 1.64 8.51
N ALA A 165 6.38 1.45 9.53
CA ALA A 165 4.98 1.08 9.35
C ALA A 165 4.23 2.15 8.55
N LEU A 166 4.43 3.40 8.92
CA LEU A 166 3.76 4.53 8.29
C LEU A 166 4.19 4.74 6.83
N VAL A 167 5.51 4.62 6.57
CA VAL A 167 6.03 4.69 5.19
C VAL A 167 5.44 3.58 4.33
N VAL A 168 5.34 2.36 4.85
CA VAL A 168 4.75 1.23 4.14
C VAL A 168 3.25 1.48 3.88
N GLU A 169 2.49 1.97 4.85
CA GLU A 169 1.07 2.30 4.66
C GLU A 169 0.85 3.39 3.62
N GLN A 170 1.70 4.41 3.60
CA GLN A 170 1.67 5.46 2.58
C GLN A 170 2.00 4.92 1.19
N ILE A 171 2.88 3.92 1.08
CA ILE A 171 3.20 3.23 -0.17
C ILE A 171 2.05 2.30 -0.59
N GLU A 172 1.46 1.55 0.36
CA GLU A 172 0.35 0.63 0.10
C GLU A 172 -0.87 1.35 -0.48
N PHE A 173 -1.13 2.58 -0.04
CA PHE A 173 -2.30 3.35 -0.45
C PHE A 173 -1.92 4.56 -1.32
N CYS A 174 -1.49 4.31 -2.56
CA CYS A 174 -1.20 5.37 -3.53
C CYS A 174 -1.41 4.91 -4.98
N ASN A 175 -1.61 5.87 -5.88
CA ASN A 175 -1.62 5.65 -7.32
C ASN A 175 -0.25 5.87 -7.94
N LEU A 176 0.50 6.83 -7.37
CA LEU A 176 1.77 7.30 -7.91
C LEU A 176 2.80 7.42 -6.80
N ILE A 177 3.99 6.89 -7.04
CA ILE A 177 5.16 7.03 -6.19
C ILE A 177 6.16 7.93 -6.87
N LEU A 178 6.53 9.03 -6.23
CA LEU A 178 7.69 9.83 -6.61
C LEU A 178 8.89 9.35 -5.79
N LEU A 179 9.77 8.57 -6.41
CA LEU A 179 11.02 8.17 -5.79
C LEU A 179 12.00 9.33 -5.91
N ASN A 180 12.07 10.13 -4.85
CA ASN A 180 12.84 11.36 -4.79
C ASN A 180 14.25 11.12 -4.26
N LYS A 181 15.16 12.04 -4.53
CA LYS A 181 16.58 12.01 -4.15
C LYS A 181 17.36 10.83 -4.75
N VAL A 182 16.96 10.37 -5.93
CA VAL A 182 17.61 9.22 -6.59
C VAL A 182 19.08 9.47 -6.93
N SER A 183 19.55 10.72 -6.98
CA SER A 183 20.95 11.06 -7.13
C SER A 183 21.82 10.75 -5.90
N GLU A 184 21.20 10.49 -4.75
CA GLU A 184 21.90 10.21 -3.48
C GLU A 184 22.14 8.71 -3.26
N VAL A 185 21.64 7.87 -4.16
CA VAL A 185 21.80 6.41 -4.14
C VAL A 185 22.44 5.91 -5.44
N SER A 186 23.11 4.78 -5.40
CA SER A 186 23.65 4.14 -6.60
C SER A 186 22.55 3.59 -7.52
N ALA A 187 22.89 3.27 -8.76
CA ALA A 187 21.93 2.66 -9.69
C ALA A 187 21.42 1.30 -9.19
N GLU A 188 22.28 0.50 -8.58
CA GLU A 188 21.95 -0.80 -8.01
C GLU A 188 21.01 -0.65 -6.81
N GLU A 189 21.33 0.24 -5.87
CA GLU A 189 20.46 0.56 -4.72
C GLU A 189 19.09 1.06 -5.18
N ARG A 190 19.04 1.92 -6.22
CA ARG A 190 17.80 2.42 -6.77
C ARG A 190 16.92 1.31 -7.33
N GLU A 191 17.47 0.38 -8.11
CA GLU A 191 16.70 -0.75 -8.65
C GLU A 191 16.23 -1.68 -7.52
N HIS A 192 17.05 -1.91 -6.49
CA HIS A 192 16.65 -2.64 -5.30
C HIS A 192 15.46 -1.97 -4.60
N ILE A 193 15.51 -0.64 -4.38
CA ILE A 193 14.41 0.13 -3.81
C ILE A 193 13.15 0.00 -4.66
N ARG A 194 13.26 0.09 -5.99
CA ARG A 194 12.12 -0.09 -6.90
C ARG A 194 11.51 -1.48 -6.78
N ALA A 195 12.33 -2.51 -6.62
CA ALA A 195 11.85 -3.88 -6.40
C ALA A 195 11.07 -4.01 -5.08
N ILE A 196 11.54 -3.38 -4.00
CA ILE A 196 10.79 -3.30 -2.72
C ILE A 196 9.45 -2.59 -2.90
N LEU A 197 9.45 -1.41 -3.54
CA LEU A 197 8.23 -0.66 -3.81
C LEU A 197 7.22 -1.47 -4.63
N ARG A 198 7.69 -2.21 -5.63
CA ARG A 198 6.86 -3.10 -6.45
C ARG A 198 6.31 -4.28 -5.67
N ALA A 199 7.09 -4.83 -4.72
CA ALA A 199 6.63 -5.91 -3.86
C ALA A 199 5.53 -5.46 -2.89
N ILE A 200 5.58 -4.21 -2.43
CA ILE A 200 4.57 -3.63 -1.54
C ILE A 200 3.33 -3.19 -2.35
N GLN A 201 3.54 -2.41 -3.42
CA GLN A 201 2.50 -1.81 -4.25
C GLN A 201 2.78 -2.04 -5.75
N PRO A 202 2.28 -3.14 -6.32
CA PRO A 202 2.60 -3.56 -7.69
C PRO A 202 1.97 -2.68 -8.77
N LYS A 203 0.84 -2.03 -8.47
CA LYS A 203 0.06 -1.27 -9.47
C LYS A 203 0.43 0.20 -9.57
N SER A 204 1.06 0.79 -8.55
CA SER A 204 1.45 2.20 -8.58
C SER A 204 2.49 2.49 -9.66
N LYS A 205 2.34 3.62 -10.33
CA LYS A 205 3.37 4.15 -11.21
C LYS A 205 4.53 4.70 -10.36
N ILE A 206 5.78 4.35 -10.67
CA ILE A 206 6.97 4.86 -9.99
C ILE A 206 7.72 5.79 -10.91
N ILE A 207 7.94 7.03 -10.48
CA ILE A 207 8.70 8.05 -11.19
C ILE A 207 9.92 8.45 -10.38
N ASP A 208 11.12 8.24 -10.94
CA ASP A 208 12.36 8.69 -10.34
C ASP A 208 12.52 10.19 -10.51
N CYS A 209 12.93 10.89 -9.45
CA CYS A 209 13.16 12.32 -9.51
C CYS A 209 14.21 12.79 -8.50
N ASN A 210 14.64 14.03 -8.68
CA ASN A 210 15.42 14.78 -7.69
C ASN A 210 14.71 16.10 -7.47
N TYR A 211 14.61 16.53 -6.20
CA TYR A 211 13.88 17.74 -5.82
C TYR A 211 12.44 17.76 -6.33
N CYS A 212 11.82 16.57 -6.49
CA CYS A 212 10.48 16.38 -7.05
C CYS A 212 10.30 17.04 -8.43
N ASP A 213 11.34 17.04 -9.26
CA ASP A 213 11.30 17.60 -10.60
C ASP A 213 10.68 16.58 -11.58
N VAL A 214 9.38 16.71 -11.77
CA VAL A 214 8.57 15.83 -12.63
C VAL A 214 7.64 16.65 -13.53
N PRO A 215 7.29 16.16 -14.71
CA PRO A 215 6.28 16.80 -15.54
C PRO A 215 4.93 16.86 -14.82
N PHE A 216 4.29 18.04 -14.76
CA PHE A 216 2.99 18.17 -14.08
C PHE A 216 1.88 17.32 -14.72
N SER A 217 1.97 17.01 -16.01
CA SER A 217 1.06 16.06 -16.67
C SER A 217 1.12 14.63 -16.14
N GLU A 218 2.13 14.30 -15.34
CA GLU A 218 2.28 13.01 -14.71
C GLU A 218 1.60 12.94 -13.33
N ILE A 219 1.24 14.10 -12.75
CA ILE A 219 0.75 14.19 -11.39
C ILE A 219 -0.55 15.02 -11.23
N LEU A 220 -0.96 15.77 -12.25
CA LEU A 220 -2.17 16.59 -12.24
C LEU A 220 -3.07 16.20 -13.43
N ASP A 221 -4.38 16.22 -13.21
CA ASP A 221 -5.41 15.83 -14.18
C ASP A 221 -5.16 14.42 -14.74
N THR A 222 -4.84 13.51 -13.85
CA THR A 222 -4.42 12.14 -14.22
C THR A 222 -5.59 11.17 -14.27
N GLU A 223 -6.68 11.47 -13.55
CA GLU A 223 -7.85 10.61 -13.37
C GLU A 223 -7.48 9.18 -12.90
N LEU A 224 -6.36 9.08 -12.16
CA LEU A 224 -5.84 7.78 -11.71
C LEU A 224 -6.57 7.21 -10.50
N PHE A 225 -7.32 8.05 -9.77
CA PHE A 225 -7.91 7.62 -8.53
C PHE A 225 -9.22 6.85 -8.75
N ASP A 226 -9.20 5.60 -8.37
CA ASP A 226 -10.37 4.76 -8.13
C ASP A 226 -10.23 4.16 -6.74
N PHE A 227 -11.21 4.42 -5.86
CA PHE A 227 -11.09 4.02 -4.46
C PHE A 227 -10.96 2.51 -4.30
N GLU A 228 -11.76 1.72 -5.02
CA GLU A 228 -11.71 0.26 -4.92
C GLU A 228 -10.38 -0.28 -5.46
N GLN A 229 -9.91 0.26 -6.58
CA GLN A 229 -8.63 -0.14 -7.14
C GLN A 229 -7.46 0.21 -6.22
N VAL A 230 -7.44 1.39 -5.63
CA VAL A 230 -6.35 1.79 -4.70
C VAL A 230 -6.43 0.99 -3.41
N ALA A 231 -7.61 0.85 -2.83
CA ALA A 231 -7.81 0.11 -1.60
C ALA A 231 -7.43 -1.37 -1.71
N THR A 232 -7.56 -1.97 -2.92
CA THR A 232 -7.25 -3.39 -3.17
C THR A 232 -5.92 -3.60 -3.91
N SER A 233 -5.14 -2.54 -4.17
CA SER A 233 -3.94 -2.62 -5.01
C SER A 233 -2.70 -3.13 -4.29
N ALA A 234 -2.63 -3.00 -2.97
CA ALA A 234 -1.51 -3.49 -2.18
C ALA A 234 -1.37 -5.02 -2.28
N THR A 235 -0.14 -5.49 -2.38
CA THR A 235 0.15 -6.92 -2.57
C THR A 235 -0.52 -7.81 -1.53
N TRP A 236 -0.55 -7.40 -0.26
CA TRP A 236 -1.14 -8.19 0.81
C TRP A 236 -2.66 -8.38 0.63
N ILE A 237 -3.38 -7.35 0.13
CA ILE A 237 -4.82 -7.45 -0.14
C ILE A 237 -5.08 -8.39 -1.31
N GLN A 238 -4.34 -8.21 -2.42
CA GLN A 238 -4.47 -9.09 -3.59
C GLN A 238 -4.22 -10.55 -3.26
N LYS A 239 -3.27 -10.82 -2.36
CA LYS A 239 -2.97 -12.18 -1.89
C LYS A 239 -4.01 -12.72 -0.90
N ILE A 240 -4.67 -11.84 -0.13
CA ILE A 240 -5.77 -12.23 0.76
C ILE A 240 -7.05 -12.50 -0.04
N GLU A 241 -7.38 -11.67 -1.03
CA GLU A 241 -8.58 -11.82 -1.85
C GLU A 241 -8.41 -12.86 -2.98
N GLY A 242 -7.17 -13.07 -3.42
CA GLY A 242 -6.85 -14.07 -4.43
C GLY A 242 -7.03 -15.52 -3.95
N ASP A 243 -7.21 -16.43 -4.91
CA ASP A 243 -7.18 -17.86 -4.61
C ASP A 243 -5.82 -18.22 -4.01
N VAL A 244 -5.82 -18.92 -2.88
CA VAL A 244 -4.64 -19.62 -2.40
C VAL A 244 -4.48 -20.80 -3.36
N GLU A 245 -3.59 -20.66 -4.34
CA GLU A 245 -3.15 -21.83 -5.08
C GLU A 245 -2.53 -22.78 -4.04
N GLU A 246 -3.28 -23.82 -3.66
CA GLU A 246 -2.72 -24.93 -2.95
C GLU A 246 -1.70 -25.56 -3.89
N GLU A 247 -0.44 -25.19 -3.77
CA GLU A 247 0.66 -25.96 -4.29
C GLU A 247 0.67 -27.28 -3.51
N HIS A 248 -0.21 -28.19 -3.93
CA HIS A 248 -0.13 -29.57 -3.53
C HIS A 248 1.23 -30.09 -4.00
N HIS A 249 2.17 -30.16 -3.08
CA HIS A 249 3.35 -30.99 -3.24
C HIS A 249 2.86 -32.44 -3.39
N HIS A 250 2.52 -32.81 -4.62
CA HIS A 250 2.43 -34.20 -4.99
C HIS A 250 3.82 -34.78 -4.79
N HIS A 251 4.02 -35.48 -3.67
CA HIS A 251 5.05 -36.49 -3.57
C HIS A 251 4.73 -37.55 -4.64
N HIS A 252 5.27 -37.35 -5.82
CA HIS A 252 5.33 -38.43 -6.81
C HIS A 252 6.33 -39.44 -6.28
N GLU A 253 5.80 -40.50 -5.65
CA GLU A 253 6.50 -41.78 -5.59
C GLU A 253 6.82 -42.17 -7.03
N HIS A 254 8.10 -42.22 -7.36
CA HIS A 254 8.59 -42.69 -8.65
C HIS A 254 8.25 -44.19 -8.82
N HIS A 255 7.09 -44.48 -9.39
CA HIS A 255 6.88 -45.74 -10.06
C HIS A 255 7.52 -45.68 -11.43
N HIS A 256 8.64 -46.37 -11.59
CA HIS A 256 9.27 -46.61 -12.87
C HIS A 256 8.30 -47.43 -13.76
N HIS A 257 7.63 -46.72 -14.68
CA HIS A 257 7.09 -47.36 -15.88
C HIS A 257 7.99 -46.99 -17.06
N VAL A 258 8.67 -48.04 -17.52
CA VAL A 258 9.40 -48.04 -18.79
C VAL A 258 8.37 -47.94 -19.92
N HIS A 259 8.27 -46.84 -20.62
CA HIS A 259 7.71 -46.74 -21.96
C HIS A 259 8.69 -46.11 -22.91
N ASN A 260 9.11 -46.97 -23.82
CA ASN A 260 9.90 -46.69 -25.02
C ASN A 260 9.00 -45.97 -26.03
N HIS A 261 9.49 -44.84 -26.59
CA HIS A 261 9.38 -44.30 -27.94
C HIS A 261 9.59 -42.81 -27.91
N GLY A 262 10.60 -42.39 -28.44
CA GLY A 262 11.17 -41.71 -29.59
C GLY A 262 10.40 -40.46 -29.98
N GLU A 263 11.01 -39.36 -29.78
CA GLU A 263 11.45 -38.39 -30.78
C GLU A 263 11.94 -37.11 -30.07
N HIS A 264 13.03 -36.64 -30.53
CA HIS A 264 13.92 -35.66 -29.93
C HIS A 264 13.31 -34.26 -29.88
N CYS A 265 13.28 -33.64 -28.71
CA CYS A 265 13.37 -32.21 -28.59
C CYS A 265 14.79 -31.86 -28.11
N HIS A 266 15.64 -31.40 -29.01
CA HIS A 266 16.96 -30.84 -28.69
C HIS A 266 16.82 -29.36 -28.38
N CYS A 267 16.71 -29.00 -27.10
CA CYS A 267 17.00 -27.64 -26.66
C CYS A 267 18.48 -27.57 -26.34
N HIS A 268 19.28 -27.14 -27.31
CA HIS A 268 20.68 -26.79 -27.09
C HIS A 268 20.78 -25.39 -26.50
N GLU A 269 21.65 -25.26 -25.49
CA GLU A 269 22.18 -23.98 -25.03
C GLU A 269 22.76 -23.20 -26.20
N HIS A 270 22.15 -22.11 -26.63
CA HIS A 270 22.80 -21.03 -27.36
C HIS A 270 22.09 -19.69 -27.16
N HIS A 271 22.91 -18.70 -26.90
CA HIS A 271 22.81 -17.25 -27.01
C HIS A 271 21.57 -16.64 -27.66
N HIS A 272 21.14 -15.56 -27.02
CA HIS A 272 20.33 -14.44 -27.47
C HIS A 272 20.09 -14.35 -28.98
N ASP A 273 18.83 -14.57 -29.37
CA ASP A 273 18.14 -13.85 -30.43
C ASP A 273 16.63 -14.10 -30.27
N GLU A 274 15.85 -13.03 -30.38
CA GLU A 274 14.40 -13.02 -30.24
C GLU A 274 13.76 -13.87 -31.34
N HIS A 275 13.30 -15.08 -31.00
CA HIS A 275 12.43 -15.87 -31.86
C HIS A 275 11.10 -16.15 -31.15
N GLU A 276 10.03 -15.60 -31.70
CA GLU A 276 8.66 -15.95 -31.34
C GLU A 276 8.42 -17.44 -31.63
N CYS A 277 7.99 -18.17 -30.60
CA CYS A 277 7.63 -19.58 -30.72
C CYS A 277 6.10 -19.69 -30.88
N ASP A 278 5.66 -20.20 -32.01
CA ASP A 278 4.24 -20.37 -32.36
C ASP A 278 3.57 -21.63 -31.78
N ASP A 279 4.22 -22.36 -30.87
CA ASP A 279 3.66 -23.55 -30.25
C ASP A 279 2.89 -23.22 -28.97
N PRO A 280 1.54 -23.41 -28.94
CA PRO A 280 0.71 -23.10 -27.77
C PRO A 280 0.98 -23.99 -26.54
N HIS A 281 1.79 -25.03 -26.66
CA HIS A 281 2.17 -25.92 -25.56
C HIS A 281 3.67 -25.84 -25.20
N CYS A 282 4.38 -24.85 -25.71
CA CYS A 282 5.78 -24.64 -25.41
C CYS A 282 5.95 -24.03 -24.00
N CYS A 283 6.79 -24.66 -23.18
CA CYS A 283 7.11 -24.20 -21.82
C CYS A 283 7.83 -22.84 -21.76
N CYS A 284 8.23 -22.24 -22.91
CA CYS A 284 8.85 -20.93 -22.97
C CYS A 284 7.87 -19.75 -22.77
N HIS A 285 6.55 -19.97 -22.76
CA HIS A 285 5.56 -18.91 -22.56
C HIS A 285 5.23 -18.58 -21.09
N HIS A 286 5.86 -19.24 -20.10
CA HIS A 286 5.55 -19.04 -18.68
C HIS A 286 6.65 -18.39 -17.83
N HIS A 287 7.65 -17.76 -18.43
CA HIS A 287 8.58 -16.94 -17.65
C HIS A 287 8.21 -15.46 -17.74
N HIS A 288 7.17 -15.05 -17.01
CA HIS A 288 7.13 -13.70 -16.49
C HIS A 288 8.29 -13.56 -15.51
N HIS A 289 9.41 -13.00 -15.98
CA HIS A 289 10.48 -12.55 -15.10
C HIS A 289 9.91 -11.50 -14.15
N ASN A 290 9.54 -11.95 -12.95
CA ASN A 290 9.23 -11.06 -11.85
C ASN A 290 10.55 -10.39 -11.46
N HIS A 291 10.69 -9.09 -11.69
CA HIS A 291 11.87 -8.31 -11.29
C HIS A 291 12.22 -8.41 -9.80
N GLY A 292 11.36 -9.03 -8.99
CA GLY A 292 11.61 -9.34 -7.58
C GLY A 292 12.66 -10.42 -7.34
N ASP A 293 12.79 -11.39 -8.25
CA ASP A 293 13.72 -12.52 -8.07
C ASP A 293 15.20 -12.10 -8.13
N GLU A 294 15.51 -11.02 -8.88
CA GLU A 294 16.88 -10.52 -9.04
C GLU A 294 17.47 -9.98 -7.71
N TYR A 295 16.62 -9.48 -6.80
CA TYR A 295 17.03 -8.96 -5.48
C TYR A 295 16.63 -9.88 -4.32
N GLY A 296 16.13 -11.07 -4.61
CA GLY A 296 15.70 -12.03 -3.61
C GLY A 296 14.47 -11.59 -2.80
N ILE A 297 13.67 -10.66 -3.34
CA ILE A 297 12.43 -10.22 -2.71
C ILE A 297 11.33 -11.22 -3.05
N THR A 298 10.77 -11.85 -2.02
CA THR A 298 9.74 -12.87 -2.17
C THR A 298 8.48 -12.49 -1.41
N THR A 299 7.34 -12.99 -1.91
CA THR A 299 6.03 -12.83 -1.27
C THR A 299 5.36 -14.19 -1.22
N PHE A 300 4.85 -14.57 -0.06
CA PHE A 300 4.06 -15.79 0.10
C PHE A 300 2.92 -15.59 1.10
N VAL A 301 1.94 -16.49 1.04
CA VAL A 301 0.80 -16.53 1.96
C VAL A 301 0.97 -17.73 2.88
N TYR A 302 0.90 -17.51 4.18
CA TYR A 302 0.69 -18.53 5.17
C TYR A 302 -0.81 -18.71 5.36
N TYR A 303 -1.30 -19.93 5.15
CA TYR A 303 -2.71 -20.26 5.25
C TYR A 303 -2.93 -21.50 6.07
N ARG A 304 -3.73 -21.42 7.14
CA ARG A 304 -4.15 -22.56 7.97
C ARG A 304 -5.55 -22.30 8.50
N ARG A 305 -6.26 -23.38 8.83
CA ARG A 305 -7.59 -23.30 9.43
C ARG A 305 -7.57 -23.38 10.94
N GLN A 306 -6.63 -24.10 11.53
CA GLN A 306 -6.52 -24.29 12.98
C GLN A 306 -6.25 -22.95 13.69
N PRO A 307 -6.79 -22.76 14.93
CA PRO A 307 -6.45 -21.62 15.75
C PRO A 307 -4.99 -21.67 16.20
N MET A 308 -4.43 -20.49 16.49
CA MET A 308 -3.15 -20.37 17.17
C MET A 308 -3.35 -20.20 18.67
N SER A 309 -2.38 -20.59 19.48
CA SER A 309 -2.28 -20.12 20.86
C SER A 309 -1.70 -18.71 20.87
N LEU A 310 -2.39 -17.77 21.50
CA LEU A 310 -1.95 -16.38 21.62
C LEU A 310 -0.56 -16.29 22.28
N ASN A 311 -0.31 -17.08 23.33
CA ASN A 311 0.96 -17.08 24.03
C ASN A 311 2.12 -17.57 23.14
N ARG A 312 1.91 -18.63 22.35
CA ARG A 312 2.95 -19.14 21.44
C ARG A 312 3.22 -18.18 20.30
N PHE A 313 2.18 -17.56 19.78
CA PHE A 313 2.30 -16.55 18.72
C PHE A 313 3.04 -15.32 19.23
N ASP A 314 2.72 -14.83 20.43
CA ASP A 314 3.43 -13.70 21.06
C ASP A 314 4.92 -14.02 21.29
N GLU A 315 5.23 -15.24 21.78
CA GLU A 315 6.62 -15.70 21.91
C GLU A 315 7.35 -15.78 20.57
N PHE A 316 6.68 -16.27 19.52
CA PHE A 316 7.24 -16.30 18.17
C PHE A 316 7.56 -14.90 17.67
N VAL A 317 6.61 -13.96 17.77
CA VAL A 317 6.79 -12.56 17.36
C VAL A 317 7.91 -11.89 18.14
N ALA A 318 7.97 -12.10 19.46
CA ALA A 318 8.94 -11.44 20.32
C ALA A 318 10.37 -11.97 20.17
N ARG A 319 10.56 -13.26 19.87
CA ARG A 319 11.88 -13.92 19.95
C ARG A 319 12.37 -14.57 18.69
N HIS A 320 11.47 -14.97 17.79
CA HIS A 320 11.77 -15.81 16.62
C HIS A 320 11.43 -15.15 15.29
N TRP A 321 11.03 -13.87 15.31
CA TRP A 321 10.67 -13.15 14.08
C TRP A 321 11.86 -13.02 13.14
N ASN A 322 11.64 -13.36 11.87
CA ASN A 322 12.68 -13.25 10.86
C ASN A 322 12.91 -11.77 10.46
N LYS A 323 14.12 -11.27 10.65
CA LYS A 323 14.51 -9.88 10.38
C LYS A 323 14.42 -9.48 8.90
N ASN A 324 14.43 -10.46 8.01
CA ASN A 324 14.32 -10.23 6.58
C ASN A 324 12.88 -9.99 6.11
N ILE A 325 11.90 -10.09 7.01
CA ILE A 325 10.52 -9.74 6.72
C ILE A 325 10.39 -8.22 6.69
N ILE A 326 10.06 -7.67 5.53
CA ILE A 326 9.80 -6.24 5.31
C ILE A 326 8.39 -5.89 5.79
N ARG A 327 7.43 -6.72 5.42
CA ARG A 327 6.00 -6.56 5.76
C ARG A 327 5.36 -7.91 6.02
N CYS A 328 4.56 -7.97 7.07
CA CYS A 328 3.59 -9.04 7.25
C CYS A 328 2.23 -8.42 7.59
N LYS A 329 1.18 -8.85 6.90
CA LYS A 329 -0.18 -8.38 7.17
C LYS A 329 -1.19 -9.47 6.85
N GLY A 330 -2.25 -9.55 7.66
CA GLY A 330 -3.34 -10.46 7.37
C GLY A 330 -4.18 -10.81 8.59
N MET A 331 -5.09 -11.72 8.38
CA MET A 331 -6.05 -12.16 9.40
C MET A 331 -5.51 -13.34 10.20
N CYS A 332 -5.76 -13.33 11.50
CA CYS A 332 -5.47 -14.45 12.40
C CYS A 332 -6.51 -14.54 13.51
N TYR A 333 -6.56 -15.68 14.17
CA TYR A 333 -7.41 -15.89 15.33
C TYR A 333 -6.77 -16.89 16.30
N PHE A 334 -7.25 -16.89 17.55
CA PHE A 334 -6.64 -17.63 18.64
C PHE A 334 -7.65 -18.54 19.35
N GLU A 335 -7.16 -19.64 19.92
CA GLU A 335 -7.98 -20.57 20.68
C GLU A 335 -8.64 -19.90 21.89
N GLU A 336 -7.92 -18.98 22.54
CA GLU A 336 -8.36 -18.25 23.73
C GLU A 336 -9.54 -17.30 23.43
N GLU A 337 -9.65 -16.81 22.17
CA GLU A 337 -10.71 -15.93 21.70
C GLU A 337 -11.23 -16.42 20.33
N TYR A 338 -11.77 -17.61 20.31
CA TYR A 338 -12.09 -18.40 19.11
C TYR A 338 -13.02 -17.70 18.10
N ASP A 339 -13.87 -16.81 18.56
CA ASP A 339 -14.85 -16.08 17.74
C ASP A 339 -14.36 -14.74 17.22
N MET A 340 -13.20 -14.27 17.69
CA MET A 340 -12.64 -12.98 17.33
C MET A 340 -11.66 -13.12 16.18
N CYS A 341 -11.84 -12.28 15.16
CA CYS A 341 -10.87 -12.08 14.09
C CYS A 341 -9.93 -10.94 14.45
N TYR A 342 -8.65 -11.17 14.26
CA TYR A 342 -7.61 -10.17 14.46
C TYR A 342 -6.93 -9.85 13.13
N LEU A 343 -6.62 -8.57 12.92
CA LEU A 343 -5.71 -8.13 11.90
C LEU A 343 -4.32 -7.99 12.52
N PHE A 344 -3.40 -8.83 12.08
CA PHE A 344 -1.99 -8.73 12.43
C PHE A 344 -1.27 -7.90 11.39
N GLU A 345 -0.45 -6.97 11.83
CA GLU A 345 0.35 -6.09 10.99
C GLU A 345 1.77 -6.02 11.53
N GLN A 346 2.75 -6.18 10.64
CA GLN A 346 4.16 -5.95 10.94
C GLN A 346 4.77 -5.14 9.79
N ALA A 347 5.51 -4.09 10.13
CA ALA A 347 6.37 -3.36 9.21
C ALA A 347 7.63 -2.92 9.95
N GLY A 348 8.80 -3.24 9.40
CA GLY A 348 10.07 -3.05 10.09
C GLY A 348 10.09 -3.80 11.44
N LYS A 349 10.27 -3.07 12.54
CA LYS A 349 10.28 -3.65 13.90
C LYS A 349 8.94 -3.56 14.62
N GLN A 350 7.95 -2.92 14.01
CA GLN A 350 6.64 -2.75 14.63
C GLN A 350 5.72 -3.92 14.38
N PHE A 351 4.99 -4.27 15.42
CA PHE A 351 3.96 -5.28 15.43
C PHE A 351 2.68 -4.69 16.00
N ASN A 352 1.58 -4.96 15.34
CA ASN A 352 0.26 -4.51 15.77
C ASN A 352 -0.74 -5.65 15.61
N LEU A 353 -1.57 -5.86 16.62
CA LEU A 353 -2.64 -6.83 16.61
C LEU A 353 -3.93 -6.11 17.00
N LYS A 354 -4.80 -5.89 16.01
CA LYS A 354 -6.06 -5.16 16.18
C LYS A 354 -7.23 -6.13 16.06
N GLN A 355 -8.25 -5.98 16.90
CA GLN A 355 -9.51 -6.68 16.70
C GLN A 355 -10.17 -6.16 15.41
N ALA A 356 -10.47 -7.07 14.48
CA ALA A 356 -11.10 -6.77 13.19
C ALA A 356 -12.61 -7.09 13.18
N GLY A 357 -13.12 -7.68 14.25
CA GLY A 357 -14.52 -8.06 14.40
C GLY A 357 -14.68 -9.54 14.74
N THR A 358 -15.87 -10.08 14.53
CA THR A 358 -16.18 -11.50 14.71
C THR A 358 -16.35 -12.18 13.38
N PHE A 359 -16.08 -13.49 13.32
CA PHE A 359 -16.30 -14.29 12.14
C PHE A 359 -17.77 -14.49 11.81
N TYR A 360 -18.11 -14.62 10.53
CA TYR A 360 -19.47 -14.91 10.08
C TYR A 360 -20.03 -16.20 10.66
N ALA A 361 -19.17 -17.17 10.97
CA ALA A 361 -19.54 -18.43 11.62
C ALA A 361 -20.17 -18.23 13.03
N THR A 362 -20.09 -17.03 13.61
CA THR A 362 -20.75 -16.67 14.88
C THR A 362 -22.18 -16.15 14.70
N MET A 363 -22.59 -15.86 13.46
CA MET A 363 -23.91 -15.31 13.15
C MET A 363 -25.01 -16.34 13.29
N PRO A 364 -26.28 -15.89 13.53
CA PRO A 364 -27.44 -16.75 13.43
C PRO A 364 -27.54 -17.42 12.05
N GLN A 365 -27.93 -18.68 12.01
CA GLN A 365 -27.93 -19.49 10.78
C GLN A 365 -28.75 -18.87 9.63
N GLU A 366 -29.86 -18.19 9.94
CA GLU A 366 -30.70 -17.55 8.93
C GLU A 366 -29.99 -16.35 8.27
N GLU A 367 -29.29 -15.53 9.05
CA GLU A 367 -28.51 -14.39 8.57
C GLU A 367 -27.29 -14.86 7.76
N LEU A 368 -26.60 -15.89 8.25
CA LEU A 368 -25.48 -16.50 7.57
C LEU A 368 -25.87 -17.04 6.18
N MET A 369 -26.99 -17.73 6.06
CA MET A 369 -27.48 -18.22 4.76
C MET A 369 -27.77 -17.06 3.78
N GLN A 370 -28.29 -15.94 4.28
CA GLN A 370 -28.54 -14.75 3.44
C GLN A 370 -27.22 -14.12 2.96
N MET A 371 -26.24 -14.01 3.85
CA MET A 371 -24.90 -13.50 3.50
C MET A 371 -24.19 -14.40 2.48
N MET A 372 -24.18 -15.71 2.70
CA MET A 372 -23.60 -16.68 1.76
C MET A 372 -24.26 -16.65 0.37
N ALA A 373 -25.57 -16.34 0.31
CA ALA A 373 -26.26 -16.21 -0.97
C ALA A 373 -25.88 -14.92 -1.73
N GLN A 374 -25.38 -13.92 -1.03
CA GLN A 374 -24.99 -12.61 -1.58
C GLN A 374 -23.50 -12.50 -1.84
N ASP A 375 -22.68 -13.26 -1.11
CA ASP A 375 -21.23 -13.23 -1.19
C ASP A 375 -20.66 -14.58 -1.67
N PRO A 376 -20.32 -14.71 -2.96
CA PRO A 376 -19.73 -15.93 -3.50
C PRO A 376 -18.35 -16.27 -2.91
N MET A 377 -17.60 -15.26 -2.42
CA MET A 377 -16.28 -15.48 -1.80
C MET A 377 -16.43 -16.12 -0.44
N LEU A 378 -17.38 -15.68 0.37
CA LEU A 378 -17.71 -16.28 1.65
C LEU A 378 -18.13 -17.76 1.47
N GLN A 379 -18.91 -18.04 0.43
CA GLN A 379 -19.34 -19.43 0.13
C GLN A 379 -18.15 -20.31 -0.30
N ARG A 380 -17.24 -19.75 -1.11
CA ARG A 380 -16.06 -20.47 -1.60
C ARG A 380 -15.09 -20.80 -0.46
N ASP A 381 -14.85 -19.85 0.42
CA ASP A 381 -13.87 -19.96 1.50
C ASP A 381 -14.44 -20.61 2.78
N TRP A 382 -15.67 -21.08 2.73
CA TRP A 382 -16.33 -21.72 3.87
C TRP A 382 -15.83 -23.15 4.14
N ASP A 383 -15.37 -23.39 5.35
CA ASP A 383 -14.98 -24.72 5.84
C ASP A 383 -16.10 -25.34 6.71
N GLU A 384 -16.36 -26.65 6.58
CA GLU A 384 -17.42 -27.33 7.34
C GLU A 384 -17.16 -27.35 8.86
N HIS A 385 -15.89 -27.34 9.28
CA HIS A 385 -15.49 -27.40 10.68
C HIS A 385 -15.21 -26.03 11.28
N TYR A 386 -14.48 -25.17 10.51
CA TYR A 386 -14.01 -23.89 10.99
C TYR A 386 -14.88 -22.70 10.55
N GLY A 387 -15.81 -22.89 9.61
CA GLY A 387 -16.56 -21.80 9.00
C GLY A 387 -15.64 -20.92 8.14
N ASP A 388 -15.70 -19.61 8.34
CA ASP A 388 -14.82 -18.63 7.74
C ASP A 388 -13.54 -18.33 8.54
N ARG A 389 -13.31 -19.06 9.64
CA ARG A 389 -12.12 -18.89 10.47
C ARG A 389 -10.89 -19.39 9.76
N MET A 390 -9.83 -18.56 9.76
CA MET A 390 -8.56 -18.89 9.13
C MET A 390 -7.41 -18.05 9.68
N GLN A 391 -6.22 -18.60 9.54
CA GLN A 391 -4.96 -17.86 9.56
C GLN A 391 -4.61 -17.56 8.11
N LYS A 392 -4.56 -16.31 7.71
CA LYS A 392 -4.18 -15.89 6.36
C LYS A 392 -3.27 -14.68 6.45
N LEU A 393 -1.96 -14.94 6.52
CA LEU A 393 -0.91 -13.94 6.69
C LEU A 393 -0.06 -13.86 5.43
N VAL A 394 0.09 -12.67 4.88
CA VAL A 394 0.93 -12.40 3.71
C VAL A 394 2.27 -11.86 4.18
N PHE A 395 3.34 -12.51 3.75
CA PHE A 395 4.72 -12.14 4.03
C PHE A 395 5.37 -11.55 2.79
N ILE A 396 6.02 -10.41 2.94
CA ILE A 396 6.88 -9.77 1.94
C ILE A 396 8.25 -9.58 2.58
N GLY A 397 9.31 -10.04 1.94
CA GLY A 397 10.65 -9.85 2.49
C GLY A 397 11.75 -10.31 1.56
N GLN A 398 12.99 -10.16 2.01
CA GLN A 398 14.17 -10.45 1.22
C GLN A 398 14.82 -11.76 1.70
N HIS A 399 15.12 -12.67 0.75
CA HIS A 399 15.72 -13.97 1.04
C HIS A 399 14.99 -14.74 2.16
N LEU A 400 13.65 -14.75 2.12
CA LEU A 400 12.83 -15.44 3.12
C LEU A 400 12.97 -16.96 2.98
N ASP A 401 13.26 -17.63 4.08
CA ASP A 401 13.06 -19.06 4.18
C ASP A 401 11.59 -19.34 4.54
N ARG A 402 10.76 -19.51 3.48
CA ARG A 402 9.32 -19.78 3.61
C ARG A 402 9.07 -20.99 4.53
N HIS A 403 9.82 -22.08 4.33
CA HIS A 403 9.60 -23.30 5.08
C HIS A 403 9.89 -23.14 6.57
N ALA A 404 10.98 -22.44 6.92
CA ALA A 404 11.31 -22.14 8.30
C ALA A 404 10.24 -21.25 8.97
N ILE A 405 9.72 -20.25 8.25
CA ILE A 405 8.67 -19.36 8.76
C ILE A 405 7.36 -20.15 8.96
N GLU A 406 6.95 -20.96 7.97
CA GLU A 406 5.76 -21.79 8.07
C GLU A 406 5.85 -22.78 9.23
N GLN A 407 6.98 -23.47 9.40
CA GLN A 407 7.19 -24.39 10.54
C GLN A 407 7.10 -23.68 11.89
N ALA A 408 7.65 -22.48 11.99
CA ALA A 408 7.60 -21.72 13.24
C ALA A 408 6.16 -21.27 13.57
N LEU A 409 5.38 -20.89 12.56
CA LEU A 409 3.96 -20.56 12.71
C LEU A 409 3.10 -21.80 12.98
N ASP A 410 3.38 -22.93 12.32
CA ASP A 410 2.69 -24.20 12.58
C ASP A 410 2.92 -24.67 14.03
N ALA A 411 4.07 -24.36 14.63
CA ALA A 411 4.32 -24.62 16.05
C ALA A 411 3.44 -23.76 17.00
N CYS A 412 2.85 -22.68 16.50
CA CYS A 412 1.89 -21.86 17.26
C CYS A 412 0.47 -22.43 17.22
N LEU A 413 0.14 -23.34 16.28
CA LEU A 413 -1.19 -23.93 16.13
C LEU A 413 -1.55 -24.86 17.32
N VAL A 414 -2.87 -24.98 17.55
CA VAL A 414 -3.45 -25.82 18.62
C VAL A 414 -4.21 -26.98 18.03
#